data_fafc1721d83f44ef4986a65a183d6bbe
#
_entry.id   fafc1721d83f44ef4986a65a183d6bbe
#
_cell.length_a   1.000
_cell.length_b   1.000
_cell.length_c   1.000
_cell.angle_alpha   90.00
_cell.angle_beta   90.00
_cell.angle_gamma   90.00
#
_symmetry.space_group_name_H-M   'P 1'
#
loop_
_entity.id
_entity.type
_entity.pdbx_description
1 polymer ?
#
loop_
_entity_poly.entity_id
_entity_poly.type
_entity_poly.pdbx_seq_one_letter_code
_entity_poly.pdbx_strand_id
1 'polypeptide(L)'
;PDAMKWLKDQLDVLMDMGVDGFKLDAGDPCYYHAGDKMFRDASGDELSRLWAEFGEQFAFNELRVCFRAGGYSLMQRLCDKQTKWDETGIAGLIPDTLIQGLTGHPFGSPDMIGGGEYTCFLNGNENACTPEMFVRYAQIAALMPVMQFSASPWRVLPEAYFQKVKDALALREKCLPEILKAVENAKATGEPIARSMEFVF
;
A
#
# COMPACT_ATOMS: atom_id res chain seq x y z
N PRO A 1 21.74 -7.36 -13.87
CA PRO A 1 22.29 -5.99 -13.99
C PRO A 1 21.66 -5.20 -15.12
N ASP A 2 21.59 -5.76 -16.35
CA ASP A 2 21.15 -5.01 -17.53
C ASP A 2 19.64 -4.69 -17.51
N ALA A 3 18.80 -5.61 -17.06
CA ALA A 3 17.37 -5.40 -16.94
C ALA A 3 17.04 -4.30 -15.92
N MET A 4 17.70 -4.32 -14.75
CA MET A 4 17.49 -3.28 -13.74
C MET A 4 17.98 -1.93 -14.21
N LYS A 5 19.12 -1.88 -14.90
CA LYS A 5 19.63 -0.65 -15.50
C LYS A 5 18.66 -0.13 -16.57
N TRP A 6 18.21 -1.00 -17.47
CA TRP A 6 17.24 -0.63 -18.49
C TRP A 6 15.96 -0.05 -17.89
N LEU A 7 15.39 -0.71 -16.87
CA LEU A 7 14.18 -0.20 -16.20
C LEU A 7 14.45 1.15 -15.53
N LYS A 8 15.59 1.28 -14.83
CA LYS A 8 15.96 2.54 -14.21
C LYS A 8 16.09 3.67 -15.23
N ASP A 9 16.75 3.42 -16.36
CA ASP A 9 16.90 4.43 -17.42
C ASP A 9 15.53 4.91 -17.96
N GLN A 10 14.50 4.04 -18.01
CA GLN A 10 13.13 4.43 -18.39
C GLN A 10 12.46 5.30 -17.32
N LEU A 11 12.66 4.95 -16.04
CA LEU A 11 12.07 5.70 -14.93
C LEU A 11 12.77 7.06 -14.72
N ASP A 12 14.08 7.13 -14.96
CA ASP A 12 14.83 8.39 -14.87
C ASP A 12 14.30 9.45 -15.85
N VAL A 13 13.84 9.05 -17.04
CA VAL A 13 13.19 9.97 -17.98
C VAL A 13 11.92 10.59 -17.37
N LEU A 14 11.15 9.81 -16.61
CA LEU A 14 9.95 10.31 -15.93
C LEU A 14 10.32 11.23 -14.75
N MET A 15 11.38 10.90 -14.02
CA MET A 15 11.91 11.76 -12.95
C MET A 15 12.36 13.11 -13.52
N ASP A 16 13.04 13.12 -14.65
CA ASP A 16 13.46 14.35 -15.35
C ASP A 16 12.26 15.19 -15.82
N MET A 17 11.10 14.57 -16.06
CA MET A 17 9.84 15.25 -16.38
C MET A 17 9.11 15.80 -15.15
N GLY A 18 9.61 15.55 -13.93
CA GLY A 18 9.05 16.03 -12.68
C GLY A 18 8.17 15.02 -11.92
N VAL A 19 8.28 13.71 -12.21
CA VAL A 19 7.68 12.68 -11.38
C VAL A 19 8.52 12.48 -10.11
N ASP A 20 7.89 12.50 -8.94
CA ASP A 20 8.58 12.44 -7.64
C ASP A 20 8.92 11.02 -7.19
N GLY A 21 8.26 9.99 -7.75
CA GLY A 21 8.48 8.61 -7.37
C GLY A 21 7.47 7.64 -7.98
N PHE A 22 7.47 6.38 -7.54
CA PHE A 22 6.78 5.31 -8.24
C PHE A 22 6.04 4.36 -7.29
N LYS A 23 4.89 3.90 -7.75
CA LYS A 23 4.21 2.72 -7.24
C LYS A 23 4.71 1.52 -8.04
N LEU A 24 5.58 0.73 -7.41
CA LEU A 24 6.22 -0.45 -7.97
C LEU A 24 5.37 -1.67 -7.62
N ASP A 25 4.42 -1.98 -8.45
CA ASP A 25 3.46 -3.06 -8.24
C ASP A 25 4.02 -4.42 -8.67
N ALA A 26 3.27 -5.50 -8.40
CA ALA A 26 3.66 -6.88 -8.67
C ALA A 26 4.96 -7.30 -7.95
N GLY A 27 5.74 -8.21 -8.52
CA GLY A 27 6.96 -8.74 -7.90
C GLY A 27 6.70 -9.86 -6.88
N ASP A 28 5.45 -10.32 -6.73
CA ASP A 28 5.07 -11.42 -5.85
C ASP A 28 5.77 -12.72 -6.29
N PRO A 29 6.21 -13.57 -5.35
CA PRO A 29 6.91 -14.82 -5.67
C PRO A 29 6.13 -15.76 -6.60
N CYS A 30 4.80 -15.70 -6.58
CA CYS A 30 3.93 -16.51 -7.42
C CYS A 30 4.00 -16.17 -8.92
N TYR A 31 4.55 -15.01 -9.29
CA TYR A 31 4.76 -14.64 -10.70
C TYR A 31 6.04 -15.22 -11.30
N TYR A 32 6.91 -15.85 -10.49
CA TYR A 32 8.15 -16.45 -10.95
C TYR A 32 8.01 -17.96 -10.97
N HIS A 33 8.27 -18.58 -12.13
CA HIS A 33 8.04 -19.99 -12.37
C HIS A 33 9.36 -20.73 -12.61
N ALA A 34 9.39 -22.02 -12.33
CA ALA A 34 10.58 -22.87 -12.49
C ALA A 34 11.12 -22.95 -13.93
N GLY A 35 10.32 -22.57 -14.93
CA GLY A 35 10.73 -22.52 -16.35
C GLY A 35 11.23 -21.17 -16.83
N ASP A 36 11.24 -20.16 -15.98
CA ASP A 36 11.66 -18.81 -16.36
C ASP A 36 13.16 -18.75 -16.61
N LYS A 37 13.55 -18.08 -17.70
CA LYS A 37 14.96 -17.86 -18.02
C LYS A 37 15.50 -16.67 -17.22
N MET A 38 16.29 -16.95 -16.23
CA MET A 38 16.90 -15.95 -15.36
C MET A 38 18.38 -15.76 -15.71
N PHE A 39 18.92 -14.58 -15.37
CA PHE A 39 20.35 -14.27 -15.52
C PHE A 39 21.23 -15.20 -14.66
N ARG A 40 20.73 -15.55 -13.47
CA ARG A 40 21.34 -16.52 -12.56
C ARG A 40 20.23 -17.30 -11.86
N ASP A 41 20.57 -18.43 -11.31
CA ASP A 41 19.63 -19.17 -10.47
C ASP A 41 19.22 -18.32 -9.26
N ALA A 42 17.90 -18.16 -9.06
CA ALA A 42 17.30 -17.37 -8.01
C ALA A 42 15.91 -17.89 -7.67
N SER A 43 15.52 -17.82 -6.41
CA SER A 43 14.14 -18.11 -5.98
C SER A 43 13.23 -16.92 -6.23
N GLY A 44 11.89 -17.17 -6.27
CA GLY A 44 10.90 -16.11 -6.34
C GLY A 44 11.02 -15.10 -5.19
N ASP A 45 11.34 -15.59 -3.99
CA ASP A 45 11.58 -14.74 -2.81
C ASP A 45 12.77 -13.82 -2.99
N GLU A 46 13.87 -14.33 -3.59
CA GLU A 46 15.04 -13.51 -3.88
C GLU A 46 14.73 -12.44 -4.93
N LEU A 47 13.93 -12.76 -5.93
CA LEU A 47 13.49 -11.79 -6.93
C LEU A 47 12.59 -10.72 -6.32
N SER A 48 11.68 -11.08 -5.41
CA SER A 48 10.89 -10.12 -4.64
C SER A 48 11.75 -9.18 -3.80
N ARG A 49 12.80 -9.72 -3.15
CA ARG A 49 13.77 -8.88 -2.42
C ARG A 49 14.51 -7.91 -3.33
N LEU A 50 14.96 -8.37 -4.51
CA LEU A 50 15.61 -7.50 -5.50
C LEU A 50 14.67 -6.40 -6.01
N TRP A 51 13.36 -6.68 -6.09
CA TRP A 51 12.35 -5.68 -6.44
C TRP A 51 12.23 -4.60 -5.35
N ALA A 52 12.24 -5.00 -4.09
CA ALA A 52 12.27 -4.07 -2.97
C ALA A 52 13.55 -3.21 -2.96
N GLU A 53 14.73 -3.80 -3.15
CA GLU A 53 16.00 -3.08 -3.28
C GLU A 53 16.00 -2.09 -4.45
N PHE A 54 15.34 -2.44 -5.56
CA PHE A 54 15.16 -1.52 -6.67
C PHE A 54 14.27 -0.34 -6.29
N GLY A 55 13.19 -0.59 -5.56
CA GLY A 55 12.26 0.46 -5.08
C GLY A 55 12.92 1.44 -4.11
N GLU A 56 13.82 0.97 -3.27
CA GLU A 56 14.53 1.81 -2.28
C GLU A 56 15.39 2.91 -2.92
N GLN A 57 15.73 2.80 -4.20
CA GLN A 57 16.45 3.83 -4.94
C GLN A 57 15.63 5.12 -5.17
N PHE A 58 14.32 5.07 -5.00
CA PHE A 58 13.43 6.20 -5.19
C PHE A 58 12.98 6.75 -3.84
N ALA A 59 13.18 8.04 -3.62
CA ALA A 59 12.85 8.69 -2.36
C ALA A 59 11.34 8.62 -2.02
N PHE A 60 10.49 8.61 -3.05
CA PHE A 60 9.04 8.40 -2.91
C PHE A 60 8.66 7.12 -3.65
N ASN A 61 8.38 6.07 -2.89
CA ASN A 61 8.12 4.74 -3.43
C ASN A 61 6.95 4.07 -2.72
N GLU A 62 6.30 3.14 -3.41
CA GLU A 62 5.33 2.21 -2.83
C GLU A 62 5.52 0.83 -3.44
N LEU A 63 5.58 -0.18 -2.57
CA LEU A 63 5.64 -1.59 -2.96
C LEU A 63 4.60 -2.40 -2.17
N ARG A 64 4.16 -3.54 -2.72
CA ARG A 64 3.35 -4.50 -1.96
C ARG A 64 4.11 -5.77 -1.61
N VAL A 65 5.23 -6.06 -2.25
CA VAL A 65 6.10 -7.19 -1.93
C VAL A 65 7.43 -6.70 -1.40
N CYS A 66 7.89 -7.33 -0.33
CA CYS A 66 9.10 -6.92 0.34
C CYS A 66 9.70 -8.05 1.18
N PHE A 67 9.80 -9.24 0.61
CA PHE A 67 10.40 -10.38 1.30
C PHE A 67 11.81 -10.04 1.82
N ARG A 68 12.04 -10.23 3.12
CA ARG A 68 13.29 -9.88 3.82
C ARG A 68 13.73 -8.42 3.67
N ALA A 69 12.79 -7.51 3.41
CA ALA A 69 13.07 -6.08 3.29
C ALA A 69 12.59 -5.27 4.51
N GLY A 70 12.36 -5.93 5.64
CA GLY A 70 12.08 -5.24 6.90
C GLY A 70 13.21 -4.30 7.27
N GLY A 71 12.86 -3.04 7.60
CA GLY A 71 13.82 -1.98 7.87
C GLY A 71 14.30 -1.19 6.65
N TYR A 72 13.91 -1.58 5.44
CA TYR A 72 14.16 -0.76 4.25
C TYR A 72 13.28 0.49 4.25
N SER A 73 13.73 1.53 3.55
CA SER A 73 13.01 2.80 3.41
C SER A 73 11.91 2.69 2.35
N LEU A 74 10.91 1.85 2.63
CA LEU A 74 9.83 1.52 1.70
C LEU A 74 8.47 1.85 2.31
N MET A 75 7.59 2.45 1.50
CA MET A 75 6.17 2.48 1.80
C MET A 75 5.56 1.15 1.38
N GLN A 76 5.17 0.35 2.37
CA GLN A 76 4.63 -1.00 2.18
C GLN A 76 3.11 -0.97 2.11
N ARG A 77 2.54 -1.27 0.96
CA ARG A 77 1.11 -1.50 0.79
C ARG A 77 0.77 -2.95 1.09
N LEU A 78 -0.36 -3.19 1.74
CA LEU A 78 -0.95 -4.53 1.81
C LEU A 78 -1.30 -5.04 0.40
N CYS A 79 -1.39 -6.35 0.22
CA CYS A 79 -1.87 -6.92 -1.03
C CYS A 79 -3.34 -6.52 -1.27
N ASP A 80 -3.79 -6.66 -2.52
CA ASP A 80 -5.11 -6.28 -2.98
C ASP A 80 -6.20 -6.85 -2.09
N LYS A 81 -7.04 -5.99 -1.54
CA LYS A 81 -8.19 -6.37 -0.71
C LYS A 81 -9.44 -6.55 -1.56
N GLN A 82 -10.18 -7.59 -1.23
CA GLN A 82 -11.47 -7.86 -1.85
C GLN A 82 -12.55 -6.92 -1.28
N THR A 83 -13.61 -6.69 -2.04
CA THR A 83 -14.78 -5.95 -1.59
C THR A 83 -15.70 -6.81 -0.72
N LYS A 84 -15.16 -7.24 0.42
CA LYS A 84 -15.83 -8.11 1.40
C LYS A 84 -15.65 -7.57 2.81
N TRP A 85 -16.54 -8.00 3.70
CA TRP A 85 -16.49 -7.61 5.12
C TRP A 85 -15.59 -8.52 5.96
N ASP A 86 -15.11 -9.63 5.40
CA ASP A 86 -14.23 -10.62 6.05
C ASP A 86 -12.75 -10.20 6.02
N GLU A 87 -11.86 -11.12 6.44
CA GLU A 87 -10.42 -10.93 6.56
C GLU A 87 -9.74 -10.71 5.19
N THR A 88 -10.34 -11.19 4.11
CA THR A 88 -9.83 -10.93 2.74
C THR A 88 -10.13 -9.53 2.26
N GLY A 89 -11.01 -8.83 2.96
CA GLY A 89 -11.44 -7.47 2.69
C GLY A 89 -11.22 -6.53 3.89
N ILE A 90 -12.27 -5.84 4.29
CA ILE A 90 -12.17 -4.71 5.23
C ILE A 90 -11.76 -5.15 6.66
N ALA A 91 -12.14 -6.34 7.11
CA ALA A 91 -11.78 -6.82 8.43
C ALA A 91 -10.27 -7.12 8.56
N GLY A 92 -9.58 -7.39 7.45
CA GLY A 92 -8.13 -7.61 7.42
C GLY A 92 -7.30 -6.32 7.49
N LEU A 93 -7.86 -5.14 7.25
CA LEU A 93 -7.07 -3.91 7.10
C LEU A 93 -6.25 -3.56 8.34
N ILE A 94 -6.86 -3.60 9.52
CA ILE A 94 -6.19 -3.26 10.78
C ILE A 94 -5.21 -4.37 11.20
N PRO A 95 -5.62 -5.65 11.35
CA PRO A 95 -4.69 -6.70 11.78
C PRO A 95 -3.50 -6.85 10.85
N ASP A 96 -3.69 -6.82 9.53
CA ASP A 96 -2.59 -6.98 8.58
C ASP A 96 -1.62 -5.79 8.62
N THR A 97 -2.13 -4.56 8.80
CA THR A 97 -1.26 -3.38 8.97
C THR A 97 -0.44 -3.47 10.27
N LEU A 98 -1.03 -3.98 11.36
CA LEU A 98 -0.30 -4.19 12.61
C LEU A 98 0.80 -5.25 12.45
N ILE A 99 0.50 -6.39 11.80
CA ILE A 99 1.48 -7.45 11.52
C ILE A 99 2.60 -6.90 10.64
N GLN A 100 2.27 -6.14 9.60
CA GLN A 100 3.22 -5.50 8.70
C GLN A 100 4.20 -4.62 9.48
N GLY A 101 3.72 -3.81 10.39
CA GLY A 101 4.55 -2.99 11.27
C GLY A 101 5.50 -3.83 12.14
N LEU A 102 4.99 -4.91 12.76
CA LEU A 102 5.79 -5.82 13.59
C LEU A 102 6.84 -6.60 12.80
N THR A 103 6.66 -6.79 11.50
CA THR A 103 7.64 -7.43 10.62
C THR A 103 8.69 -6.47 10.03
N GLY A 104 8.72 -5.23 10.53
CA GLY A 104 9.75 -4.23 10.19
C GLY A 104 9.38 -3.29 9.04
N HIS A 105 8.10 -3.16 8.74
CA HIS A 105 7.59 -2.23 7.72
C HIS A 105 6.75 -1.12 8.37
N PRO A 106 7.38 -0.10 8.97
CA PRO A 106 6.68 0.91 9.76
C PRO A 106 5.77 1.82 8.91
N PHE A 107 6.09 2.00 7.63
CA PHE A 107 5.35 2.89 6.71
C PHE A 107 4.26 2.13 5.96
N GLY A 108 3.34 1.50 6.70
CA GLY A 108 2.28 0.68 6.14
C GLY A 108 1.17 1.47 5.44
N SER A 109 0.66 0.91 4.35
CA SER A 109 -0.56 1.35 3.66
C SER A 109 -1.60 0.23 3.69
N PRO A 110 -2.86 0.51 4.10
CA PRO A 110 -3.89 -0.52 4.23
C PRO A 110 -4.52 -0.95 2.89
N ASP A 111 -3.87 -0.73 1.77
CA ASP A 111 -4.38 -0.85 0.42
C ASP A 111 -5.29 0.34 0.02
N MET A 112 -5.77 0.34 -1.20
CA MET A 112 -6.58 1.42 -1.78
C MET A 112 -8.03 1.34 -1.30
N ILE A 113 -8.59 2.48 -0.91
CA ILE A 113 -9.99 2.60 -0.49
C ILE A 113 -10.91 2.17 -1.64
N GLY A 114 -11.75 1.17 -1.38
CA GLY A 114 -12.59 0.51 -2.36
C GLY A 114 -12.03 -0.83 -2.83
N GLY A 115 -10.83 -1.22 -2.39
CA GLY A 115 -10.17 -2.48 -2.71
C GLY A 115 -9.24 -2.40 -3.91
N GLY A 116 -8.32 -3.36 -4.02
CA GLY A 116 -7.35 -3.47 -5.11
C GLY A 116 -7.93 -4.02 -6.42
N GLU A 117 -9.09 -4.66 -6.36
CA GLU A 117 -9.73 -5.29 -7.51
C GLU A 117 -10.47 -4.26 -8.40
N TYR A 118 -9.89 -3.92 -9.56
CA TYR A 118 -10.49 -2.95 -10.49
C TYR A 118 -11.90 -3.35 -10.96
N THR A 119 -12.18 -4.65 -11.02
CA THR A 119 -13.49 -5.17 -11.42
C THR A 119 -14.62 -4.74 -10.50
N CYS A 120 -14.32 -4.39 -9.26
CA CYS A 120 -15.30 -3.92 -8.26
C CYS A 120 -16.05 -2.65 -8.67
N PHE A 121 -15.52 -1.90 -9.62
CA PHE A 121 -16.12 -0.66 -10.12
C PHE A 121 -16.73 -0.81 -11.51
N LEU A 122 -16.74 -2.03 -12.07
CA LEU A 122 -17.40 -2.30 -13.34
C LEU A 122 -18.89 -2.58 -13.13
N ASN A 123 -19.71 -2.05 -14.04
CA ASN A 123 -21.16 -2.26 -14.02
C ASN A 123 -21.49 -3.75 -14.10
N GLY A 124 -22.44 -4.20 -13.28
CA GLY A 124 -22.91 -5.59 -13.26
C GLY A 124 -22.03 -6.57 -12.49
N ASN A 125 -21.01 -6.10 -11.78
CA ASN A 125 -20.23 -6.95 -10.90
C ASN A 125 -20.99 -7.21 -9.59
N GLU A 126 -21.22 -8.49 -9.28
CA GLU A 126 -21.87 -8.92 -8.03
C GLU A 126 -21.03 -8.58 -6.77
N ASN A 127 -19.72 -8.43 -6.93
CA ASN A 127 -18.79 -8.04 -5.89
C ASN A 127 -18.49 -6.55 -5.90
N ALA A 128 -19.39 -5.72 -6.42
CA ALA A 128 -19.19 -4.27 -6.45
C ALA A 128 -19.00 -3.71 -5.04
N CYS A 129 -18.05 -2.80 -4.89
CA CYS A 129 -17.85 -2.08 -3.64
C CYS A 129 -19.09 -1.24 -3.31
N THR A 130 -19.80 -1.60 -2.25
CA THR A 130 -20.97 -0.84 -1.83
C THR A 130 -20.57 0.53 -1.31
N PRO A 131 -21.44 1.56 -1.42
CA PRO A 131 -21.15 2.89 -0.87
C PRO A 131 -20.83 2.87 0.63
N GLU A 132 -21.47 2.01 1.41
CA GLU A 132 -21.17 1.86 2.83
C GLU A 132 -19.76 1.31 3.05
N MET A 133 -19.40 0.25 2.37
CA MET A 133 -18.05 -0.36 2.46
C MET A 133 -16.96 0.64 2.08
N PHE A 134 -17.17 1.40 1.00
CA PHE A 134 -16.23 2.44 0.58
C PHE A 134 -15.99 3.47 1.69
N VAL A 135 -17.09 3.94 2.33
CA VAL A 135 -17.00 4.89 3.45
C VAL A 135 -16.28 4.27 4.66
N ARG A 136 -16.58 3.02 5.04
CA ARG A 136 -15.91 2.35 6.16
C ARG A 136 -14.42 2.18 5.89
N TYR A 137 -14.07 1.83 4.67
CA TYR A 137 -12.68 1.76 4.24
C TYR A 137 -11.98 3.11 4.38
N ALA A 138 -12.62 4.20 3.90
CA ALA A 138 -12.09 5.55 4.03
C ALA A 138 -11.90 5.97 5.50
N GLN A 139 -12.82 5.60 6.38
CA GLN A 139 -12.73 5.87 7.82
C GLN A 139 -11.54 5.16 8.48
N ILE A 140 -11.28 3.89 8.11
CA ILE A 140 -10.10 3.15 8.60
C ILE A 140 -8.82 3.81 8.07
N ALA A 141 -8.75 4.03 6.75
CA ALA A 141 -7.56 4.57 6.11
C ALA A 141 -7.24 6.01 6.55
N ALA A 142 -8.23 6.78 7.01
CA ALA A 142 -8.03 8.14 7.50
C ALA A 142 -7.05 8.24 8.67
N LEU A 143 -6.92 7.19 9.49
CA LEU A 143 -6.02 7.13 10.64
C LEU A 143 -4.73 6.33 10.38
N MET A 144 -4.58 5.76 9.18
CA MET A 144 -3.41 5.00 8.79
C MET A 144 -2.28 5.93 8.26
N PRO A 145 -1.03 5.46 8.24
CA PRO A 145 0.09 6.25 7.72
C PRO A 145 -0.16 6.76 6.31
N VAL A 146 -0.67 5.90 5.43
CA VAL A 146 -0.97 6.22 4.03
C VAL A 146 -2.47 6.06 3.77
N MET A 147 -3.01 6.93 2.94
CA MET A 147 -4.40 6.90 2.48
C MET A 147 -4.44 7.05 0.96
N GLN A 148 -4.98 6.06 0.28
CA GLN A 148 -5.12 6.03 -1.18
C GLN A 148 -6.55 5.67 -1.58
N PHE A 149 -6.97 6.09 -2.77
CA PHE A 149 -8.26 5.75 -3.36
C PHE A 149 -8.07 4.93 -4.64
N SER A 150 -8.78 3.83 -4.77
CA SER A 150 -8.82 3.04 -6.01
C SER A 150 -9.69 3.69 -7.09
N ALA A 151 -10.71 4.44 -6.68
CA ALA A 151 -11.57 5.21 -7.56
C ALA A 151 -11.89 6.57 -6.95
N SER A 152 -12.13 7.57 -7.80
CA SER A 152 -12.53 8.90 -7.37
C SER A 152 -13.89 8.85 -6.66
N PRO A 153 -14.00 9.21 -5.37
CA PRO A 153 -15.24 9.07 -4.60
C PRO A 153 -16.45 9.75 -5.25
N TRP A 154 -16.24 10.95 -5.82
CA TRP A 154 -17.32 11.71 -6.48
C TRP A 154 -17.85 11.07 -7.77
N ARG A 155 -17.13 10.07 -8.32
CA ARG A 155 -17.56 9.34 -9.53
C ARG A 155 -18.36 8.10 -9.19
N VAL A 156 -18.11 7.49 -8.03
CA VAL A 156 -18.65 6.16 -7.68
C VAL A 156 -19.64 6.19 -6.54
N LEU A 157 -19.76 7.30 -5.80
CA LEU A 157 -20.62 7.39 -4.64
C LEU A 157 -21.81 8.34 -4.86
N PRO A 158 -23.00 8.01 -4.33
CA PRO A 158 -24.05 8.98 -4.10
C PRO A 158 -23.57 10.11 -3.16
N GLU A 159 -24.07 11.33 -3.35
CA GLU A 159 -23.63 12.53 -2.61
C GLU A 159 -23.62 12.36 -1.08
N ALA A 160 -24.64 11.69 -0.53
CA ALA A 160 -24.71 11.45 0.93
C ALA A 160 -23.54 10.61 1.47
N TYR A 161 -23.01 9.66 0.68
CA TYR A 161 -21.85 8.86 1.03
C TYR A 161 -20.55 9.60 0.71
N PHE A 162 -20.50 10.35 -0.38
CA PHE A 162 -19.36 11.20 -0.68
C PHE A 162 -19.12 12.22 0.44
N GLN A 163 -20.16 12.80 1.01
CA GLN A 163 -20.02 13.69 2.17
C GLN A 163 -19.33 12.97 3.36
N LYS A 164 -19.67 11.72 3.63
CA LYS A 164 -19.02 10.93 4.70
C LYS A 164 -17.53 10.65 4.43
N VAL A 165 -17.14 10.52 3.17
CA VAL A 165 -15.72 10.45 2.80
C VAL A 165 -15.02 11.78 3.06
N LYS A 166 -15.66 12.92 2.76
CA LYS A 166 -15.12 14.24 3.12
C LYS A 166 -14.95 14.41 4.62
N ASP A 167 -15.89 13.90 5.42
CA ASP A 167 -15.78 13.90 6.89
C ASP A 167 -14.58 13.07 7.37
N ALA A 168 -14.31 11.91 6.74
CA ALA A 168 -13.14 11.09 7.02
C ALA A 168 -11.82 11.81 6.64
N LEU A 169 -11.80 12.54 5.54
CA LEU A 169 -10.65 13.38 5.15
C LEU A 169 -10.42 14.52 6.15
N ALA A 170 -11.48 15.19 6.60
CA ALA A 170 -11.38 16.22 7.64
C ALA A 170 -10.86 15.66 8.97
N LEU A 171 -11.26 14.43 9.33
CA LEU A 171 -10.67 13.74 10.48
C LEU A 171 -9.17 13.49 10.27
N ARG A 172 -8.77 13.00 9.09
CA ARG A 172 -7.34 12.80 8.77
C ARG A 172 -6.54 14.10 8.91
N GLU A 173 -7.01 15.20 8.35
CA GLU A 173 -6.35 16.51 8.46
C GLU A 173 -6.14 16.91 9.93
N LYS A 174 -7.15 16.70 10.77
CA LYS A 174 -7.08 16.94 12.20
C LYS A 174 -6.05 16.04 12.91
N CYS A 175 -5.93 14.78 12.51
CA CYS A 175 -5.01 13.81 13.11
C CYS A 175 -3.62 13.81 12.46
N LEU A 176 -3.43 14.52 11.35
CA LEU A 176 -2.19 14.54 10.59
C LEU A 176 -0.95 14.91 11.44
N PRO A 177 -0.99 15.89 12.35
CA PRO A 177 0.16 16.20 13.21
C PRO A 177 0.63 15.00 14.04
N GLU A 178 -0.29 14.21 14.59
CA GLU A 178 0.06 13.02 15.38
C GLU A 178 0.58 11.88 14.47
N ILE A 179 0.03 11.73 13.27
CA ILE A 179 0.54 10.77 12.28
C ILE A 179 1.98 11.14 11.89
N LEU A 180 2.26 12.41 11.59
CA LEU A 180 3.60 12.88 11.24
C LEU A 180 4.59 12.71 12.40
N LYS A 181 4.16 12.96 13.63
CA LYS A 181 4.99 12.70 14.82
C LYS A 181 5.35 11.22 14.95
N ALA A 182 4.39 10.31 14.68
CA ALA A 182 4.65 8.88 14.66
C ALA A 182 5.59 8.47 13.51
N VAL A 183 5.51 9.14 12.34
CA VAL A 183 6.45 8.97 11.23
C VAL A 183 7.87 9.35 11.65
N GLU A 184 8.06 10.50 12.30
CA GLU A 184 9.39 10.92 12.77
C GLU A 184 9.94 9.95 13.84
N ASN A 185 9.09 9.44 14.73
CA ASN A 185 9.50 8.39 15.67
C ASN A 185 9.93 7.11 14.92
N ALA A 186 9.14 6.65 13.95
CA ALA A 186 9.45 5.47 13.16
C ALA A 186 10.79 5.60 12.42
N LYS A 187 11.09 6.77 11.86
CA LYS A 187 12.38 7.08 11.23
C LYS A 187 13.57 6.95 12.21
N ALA A 188 13.37 7.34 13.45
CA ALA A 188 14.41 7.33 14.46
C ALA A 188 14.61 5.97 15.12
N THR A 189 13.55 5.19 15.28
CA THR A 189 13.54 3.96 16.12
C THR A 189 13.28 2.68 15.34
N GLY A 190 12.67 2.76 14.16
CA GLY A 190 12.16 1.59 13.43
C GLY A 190 10.82 1.06 13.97
N GLU A 191 10.24 1.68 15.01
CA GLU A 191 8.95 1.29 15.55
C GLU A 191 7.81 1.52 14.55
N PRO A 192 6.81 0.62 14.51
CA PRO A 192 5.67 0.81 13.60
C PRO A 192 4.89 2.08 13.94
N ILE A 193 4.33 2.72 12.91
CA ILE A 193 3.46 3.89 13.07
C ILE A 193 2.11 3.44 13.61
N ALA A 194 1.50 2.41 13.00
CA ALA A 194 0.31 1.76 13.52
C ALA A 194 0.73 0.68 14.55
N ARG A 195 0.29 0.84 15.79
CA ARG A 195 0.70 -0.01 16.92
C ARG A 195 -0.51 -0.59 17.64
N SER A 196 -0.41 -1.84 18.05
CA SER A 196 -1.43 -2.43 18.93
C SER A 196 -1.33 -1.88 20.35
N MET A 197 -2.39 -2.04 21.13
CA MET A 197 -2.41 -1.64 22.53
C MET A 197 -1.33 -2.38 23.35
N GLU A 198 -1.14 -3.68 23.06
CA GLU A 198 -0.12 -4.52 23.73
C GLU A 198 1.31 -4.10 23.39
N PHE A 199 1.52 -3.44 22.25
CA PHE A 199 2.84 -2.90 21.91
C PHE A 199 3.17 -1.63 22.71
N VAL A 200 2.15 -0.87 23.10
CA VAL A 200 2.31 0.44 23.75
C VAL A 200 2.23 0.35 25.27
N PHE A 201 1.45 -0.58 25.80
CA PHE A 201 1.13 -0.78 27.23
C PHE A 201 1.49 -2.19 27.69
#